data_16cfcf62fe38157da45f622a647087d2
#
_entry.id   16cfcf62fe38157da45f622a647087d2
#
_cell.length_a   1.000
_cell.length_b   1.000
_cell.length_c   1.000
_cell.angle_alpha   90.00
_cell.angle_beta   90.00
_cell.angle_gamma   90.00
#
_symmetry.space_group_name_H-M   'P 1'
#
loop_
_entity.id
_entity.type
_entity.pdbx_description
1 polymer ?
#
loop_
_entity_poly.entity_id
_entity_poly.type
_entity_poly.pdbx_seq_one_letter_code
_entity_poly.pdbx_strand_id
1 'polypeptide(L)'
;YSAEDWPLQRLLRSLLGWREFDGRLQAGGWAEKSPGKEWIGGSTLLVHEPTINVQRNKFRVERIRMGGGRFDLLAEPTQIHATLNIDIDETTKVQGAALVKRNEDAPLDSTLTGRINGTSEAIKVLPLLVPEIDRAAGRLEGNVMLGGTVGQPTFNGDFQVRDGVLELY
;
A
#
# COMPACT_ATOMS: atom_id res chain seq x y z
N TYR A 1 -7.16 19.27 10.22
CA TYR A 1 -6.53 19.88 9.04
C TYR A 1 -6.67 18.94 7.86
N SER A 2 -6.76 19.50 6.66
CA SER A 2 -6.75 18.74 5.41
C SER A 2 -5.68 19.31 4.50
N ALA A 3 -5.04 18.45 3.73
CA ALA A 3 -4.17 18.83 2.63
C ALA A 3 -4.78 18.26 1.36
N GLU A 4 -5.05 19.11 0.39
CA GLU A 4 -5.64 18.72 -0.89
C GLU A 4 -4.62 18.88 -2.00
N ASP A 5 -4.63 17.93 -2.95
CA ASP A 5 -3.86 17.97 -4.19
C ASP A 5 -2.32 18.07 -4.08
N TRP A 6 -1.75 17.36 -3.12
CA TRP A 6 -0.29 17.22 -3.08
C TRP A 6 0.21 16.32 -4.20
N PRO A 7 1.22 16.76 -4.97
CA PRO A 7 1.80 15.91 -6.00
C PRO A 7 2.54 14.74 -5.35
N LEU A 8 1.99 13.55 -5.52
CA LEU A 8 2.53 12.28 -5.04
C LEU A 8 3.99 12.05 -5.46
N GLN A 9 4.36 12.56 -6.62
CA GLN A 9 5.69 12.44 -7.18
C GLN A 9 6.80 12.93 -6.23
N ARG A 10 6.55 14.01 -5.47
CA ARG A 10 7.55 14.53 -4.53
C ARG A 10 7.74 13.61 -3.32
N LEU A 11 6.67 13.01 -2.83
CA LEU A 11 6.68 12.15 -1.66
C LEU A 11 7.29 10.78 -1.98
N LEU A 12 6.89 10.17 -3.09
CA LEU A 12 7.38 8.87 -3.51
C LEU A 12 8.81 8.89 -4.02
N ARG A 13 9.24 10.00 -4.63
CA ARG A 13 10.64 10.18 -5.04
C ARG A 13 11.59 10.18 -3.84
N SER A 14 11.19 10.79 -2.73
CA SER A 14 12.01 10.84 -1.52
C SER A 14 12.00 9.52 -0.74
N LEU A 15 10.89 8.79 -0.73
CA LEU A 15 10.71 7.57 0.08
C LEU A 15 11.11 6.29 -0.67
N LEU A 16 10.79 6.18 -1.96
CA LEU A 16 10.92 4.93 -2.71
C LEU A 16 11.88 5.03 -3.90
N GLY A 17 12.42 6.21 -4.19
CA GLY A 17 13.28 6.44 -5.36
C GLY A 17 12.56 6.31 -6.71
N TRP A 18 11.24 6.19 -6.72
CA TRP A 18 10.42 6.04 -7.93
C TRP A 18 10.37 7.37 -8.70
N ARG A 19 10.87 7.37 -9.91
CA ARG A 19 11.07 8.60 -10.71
C ARG A 19 9.87 8.99 -11.56
N GLU A 20 8.94 8.06 -11.83
CA GLU A 20 7.90 8.23 -12.84
C GLU A 20 6.51 7.84 -12.34
N PHE A 21 6.19 8.28 -11.16
CA PHE A 21 4.86 8.13 -10.56
C PHE A 21 4.16 9.49 -10.55
N ASP A 22 2.94 9.55 -11.06
CA ASP A 22 2.09 10.74 -11.04
C ASP A 22 0.76 10.40 -10.37
N GLY A 23 0.08 11.39 -9.82
CA GLY A 23 -1.20 11.22 -9.13
C GLY A 23 -1.45 12.33 -8.12
N ARG A 24 -2.65 12.36 -7.58
CA ARG A 24 -3.07 13.32 -6.56
C ARG A 24 -3.19 12.65 -5.20
N LEU A 25 -2.71 13.30 -4.18
CA LEU A 25 -2.79 12.88 -2.79
C LEU A 25 -3.70 13.83 -2.03
N GLN A 26 -4.67 13.28 -1.34
CA GLN A 26 -5.49 13.99 -0.38
C GLN A 26 -5.27 13.39 1.00
N ALA A 27 -5.00 14.23 1.99
CA ALA A 27 -4.83 13.82 3.37
C ALA A 27 -5.73 14.63 4.28
N GLY A 28 -6.34 13.96 5.24
CA GLY A 28 -7.14 14.58 6.30
C GLY A 28 -6.90 13.90 7.62
N GLY A 29 -7.10 14.64 8.71
CA GLY A 29 -6.95 14.05 10.03
C GLY A 29 -7.52 14.91 11.12
N TRP A 30 -7.72 14.29 12.26
CA TRP A 30 -8.21 14.92 13.47
C TRP A 30 -7.45 14.39 14.69
N ALA A 31 -7.40 15.18 15.73
CA ALA A 31 -6.87 14.76 17.02
C ALA A 31 -7.69 15.42 18.12
N GLU A 32 -7.97 14.68 19.18
CA GLU A 32 -8.76 15.13 20.31
C GLU A 32 -8.07 14.77 21.62
N LYS A 33 -8.14 15.68 22.58
CA LYS A 33 -7.72 15.46 23.96
C LYS A 33 -8.77 16.00 24.92
N SER A 34 -9.39 15.11 25.68
CA SER A 34 -10.27 15.50 26.78
C SER A 34 -9.48 15.70 28.08
N PRO A 35 -9.93 16.57 29.00
CA PRO A 35 -9.27 16.76 30.30
C PRO A 35 -9.12 15.44 31.05
N GLY A 36 -7.90 15.14 31.51
CA GLY A 36 -7.60 13.89 32.23
C GLY A 36 -7.56 12.63 31.38
N LYS A 37 -7.70 12.74 30.04
CA LYS A 37 -7.61 11.61 29.10
C LYS A 37 -6.39 11.78 28.20
N GLU A 38 -5.99 10.66 27.61
CA GLU A 38 -4.93 10.63 26.59
C GLU A 38 -5.44 11.10 25.22
N TRP A 39 -4.51 11.35 24.33
CA TRP A 39 -4.81 11.72 22.94
C TRP A 39 -5.40 10.56 22.16
N ILE A 40 -6.46 10.83 21.39
CA ILE A 40 -6.96 9.99 20.32
C ILE A 40 -6.91 10.78 19.01
N GLY A 41 -6.74 10.07 17.89
CA GLY A 41 -6.70 10.75 16.61
C GLY A 41 -6.81 9.79 15.44
N GLY A 42 -7.23 10.33 14.31
CA GLY A 42 -7.35 9.56 13.09
C GLY A 42 -6.83 10.34 11.88
N SER A 43 -6.39 9.63 10.88
CA SER A 43 -6.01 10.20 9.59
C SER A 43 -6.47 9.31 8.45
N THR A 44 -6.84 9.95 7.33
CA THR A 44 -7.13 9.30 6.07
C THR A 44 -6.21 9.87 5.01
N LEU A 45 -5.61 8.98 4.23
CA LEU A 45 -4.84 9.30 3.04
C LEU A 45 -5.52 8.68 1.83
N LEU A 46 -5.82 9.49 0.84
CA LEU A 46 -6.43 9.07 -0.42
C LEU A 46 -5.46 9.33 -1.56
N VAL A 47 -5.29 8.34 -2.41
CA VAL A 47 -4.52 8.43 -3.65
C VAL A 47 -5.48 8.36 -4.82
N HIS A 48 -5.51 9.39 -5.65
CA HIS A 48 -6.41 9.50 -6.79
C HIS A 48 -5.66 9.36 -8.10
N GLU A 49 -6.18 8.51 -8.98
CA GLU A 49 -5.71 8.32 -10.35
C GLU A 49 -4.18 8.19 -10.49
N PRO A 50 -3.53 7.35 -9.67
CA PRO A 50 -2.09 7.21 -9.78
C PRO A 50 -1.73 6.60 -11.14
N THR A 51 -0.67 7.13 -11.75
CA THR A 51 -0.13 6.61 -12.99
C THR A 51 1.36 6.28 -12.83
N ILE A 52 1.76 5.17 -13.39
CA ILE A 52 3.16 4.75 -13.43
C ILE A 52 3.61 4.70 -14.88
N ASN A 53 4.74 5.32 -15.19
CA ASN A 53 5.40 5.16 -16.48
C ASN A 53 6.45 4.05 -16.36
N VAL A 54 6.26 2.98 -17.10
CA VAL A 54 7.18 1.83 -17.13
C VAL A 54 7.96 1.86 -18.42
N GLN A 55 9.28 1.98 -18.33
CA GLN A 55 10.15 1.89 -19.49
C GLN A 55 10.37 0.43 -19.87
N ARG A 56 9.73 -0.02 -20.95
CA ARG A 56 9.83 -1.40 -21.45
C ARG A 56 11.14 -1.65 -22.22
N ASN A 57 11.57 -0.65 -23.00
CA ASN A 57 12.85 -0.66 -23.69
C ASN A 57 13.27 0.79 -24.00
N LYS A 58 14.40 0.99 -24.70
CA LYS A 58 14.94 2.33 -25.01
C LYS A 58 13.96 3.25 -25.75
N PHE A 59 12.92 2.71 -26.38
CA PHE A 59 12.01 3.44 -27.27
C PHE A 59 10.54 3.40 -26.82
N ARG A 60 10.20 2.58 -25.82
CA ARG A 60 8.80 2.38 -25.40
C ARG A 60 8.63 2.64 -23.92
N VAL A 61 7.88 3.69 -23.61
CA VAL A 61 7.36 3.98 -22.28
C VAL A 61 5.86 3.64 -22.29
N GLU A 62 5.45 2.81 -21.37
CA GLU A 62 4.05 2.46 -21.16
C GLU A 62 3.51 3.18 -19.94
N ARG A 63 2.43 3.94 -20.11
CA ARG A 63 1.76 4.63 -19.02
C ARG A 63 0.61 3.79 -18.50
N ILE A 64 0.69 3.40 -17.25
CA ILE A 64 -0.32 2.56 -16.58
C ILE A 64 -1.08 3.42 -15.60
N ARG A 65 -2.39 3.48 -15.79
CA ARG A 65 -3.31 4.14 -14.86
C ARG A 65 -3.79 3.12 -13.84
N MET A 66 -3.72 3.49 -12.57
CA MET A 66 -4.23 2.69 -11.46
C MET A 66 -5.52 3.32 -10.91
N GLY A 67 -6.35 2.52 -10.25
CA GLY A 67 -7.64 2.95 -9.72
C GLY A 67 -7.53 3.89 -8.52
N GLY A 68 -6.50 3.74 -7.71
CA GLY A 68 -6.28 4.57 -6.53
C GLY A 68 -6.14 3.78 -5.24
N GLY A 69 -6.15 4.48 -4.12
CA GLY A 69 -6.00 3.84 -2.84
C GLY A 69 -6.46 4.69 -1.67
N ARG A 70 -6.79 3.99 -0.58
CA ARG A 70 -7.16 4.59 0.70
C ARG A 70 -6.38 3.93 1.82
N PHE A 71 -5.78 4.75 2.66
CA PHE A 71 -5.16 4.34 3.90
C PHE A 71 -5.81 5.12 5.04
N ASP A 72 -6.34 4.40 6.03
CA ASP A 72 -6.91 4.99 7.24
C ASP A 72 -6.06 4.56 8.45
N LEU A 73 -5.88 5.47 9.36
CA LEU A 73 -5.19 5.26 10.63
C LEU A 73 -6.02 5.83 11.77
N LEU A 74 -6.23 5.03 12.80
CA LEU A 74 -6.85 5.44 14.06
C LEU A 74 -5.87 5.16 15.19
N ALA A 75 -5.45 6.20 15.86
CA ALA A 75 -4.57 6.11 17.02
C ALA A 75 -5.39 6.29 18.30
N GLU A 76 -5.35 5.29 19.14
CA GLU A 76 -5.90 5.25 20.50
C GLU A 76 -4.75 5.21 21.52
N PRO A 77 -5.00 5.46 22.81
CA PRO A 77 -3.93 5.50 23.81
C PRO A 77 -3.03 4.26 23.80
N THR A 78 -3.61 3.08 23.75
CA THR A 78 -2.89 1.81 23.87
C THR A 78 -2.65 1.09 22.54
N GLN A 79 -3.28 1.56 21.46
CA GLN A 79 -3.22 0.86 20.16
C GLN A 79 -3.39 1.79 18.98
N ILE A 80 -2.89 1.33 17.83
CA ILE A 80 -3.06 2.00 16.53
C ILE A 80 -3.65 0.99 15.56
N HIS A 81 -4.76 1.35 14.95
CA HIS A 81 -5.37 0.59 13.88
C HIS A 81 -5.01 1.23 12.54
N ALA A 82 -4.63 0.41 11.58
CA ALA A 82 -4.39 0.84 10.22
C ALA A 82 -5.16 -0.04 9.25
N THR A 83 -5.78 0.57 8.24
CA THR A 83 -6.41 -0.16 7.13
C THR A 83 -5.89 0.36 5.79
N LEU A 84 -5.79 -0.52 4.82
CA LEU A 84 -5.30 -0.24 3.48
C LEU A 84 -6.27 -0.84 2.47
N ASN A 85 -6.69 -0.04 1.48
CA ASN A 85 -7.44 -0.50 0.32
C ASN A 85 -6.81 0.14 -0.92
N ILE A 86 -6.32 -0.67 -1.84
CA ILE A 86 -5.73 -0.23 -3.10
C ILE A 86 -6.44 -0.94 -4.25
N ASP A 87 -6.97 -0.16 -5.17
CA ASP A 87 -7.43 -0.63 -6.47
C ASP A 87 -6.32 -0.37 -7.48
N ILE A 88 -5.63 -1.42 -7.93
CA ILE A 88 -4.57 -1.29 -8.94
C ILE A 88 -5.22 -1.14 -10.31
N ASP A 89 -6.17 -2.00 -10.62
CA ASP A 89 -7.03 -1.92 -11.80
C ASP A 89 -8.42 -2.49 -11.47
N GLU A 90 -9.28 -2.67 -12.49
CA GLU A 90 -10.65 -3.19 -12.31
C GLU A 90 -10.69 -4.60 -11.70
N THR A 91 -9.61 -5.36 -11.87
CA THR A 91 -9.51 -6.78 -11.49
C THR A 91 -8.51 -7.04 -10.37
N THR A 92 -7.65 -6.07 -10.05
CA THR A 92 -6.56 -6.23 -9.10
C THR A 92 -6.78 -5.32 -7.88
N LYS A 93 -6.95 -5.94 -6.73
CA LYS A 93 -7.18 -5.25 -5.45
C LYS A 93 -6.23 -5.73 -4.38
N VAL A 94 -5.81 -4.83 -3.52
CA VAL A 94 -5.03 -5.12 -2.31
C VAL A 94 -5.74 -4.52 -1.12
N GLN A 95 -6.00 -5.33 -0.11
CA GLN A 95 -6.64 -4.90 1.14
C GLN A 95 -5.80 -5.35 2.31
N GLY A 96 -5.72 -4.52 3.34
CA GLY A 96 -4.98 -4.86 4.53
C GLY A 96 -5.53 -4.21 5.77
N ALA A 97 -5.24 -4.85 6.91
CA ALA A 97 -5.49 -4.30 8.21
C ALA A 97 -4.33 -4.66 9.14
N ALA A 98 -3.95 -3.73 9.98
CA ALA A 98 -2.92 -3.94 10.99
C ALA A 98 -3.31 -3.29 12.32
N LEU A 99 -2.85 -3.90 13.39
CA LEU A 99 -2.97 -3.43 14.75
C LEU A 99 -1.58 -3.34 15.37
N VAL A 100 -1.24 -2.19 15.91
CA VAL A 100 -0.07 -1.99 16.75
C VAL A 100 -0.53 -1.80 18.18
N LYS A 101 -0.15 -2.71 19.08
CA LYS A 101 -0.31 -2.52 20.52
C LYS A 101 0.91 -1.76 21.02
N ARG A 102 0.68 -0.55 21.50
CA ARG A 102 1.74 0.38 21.90
C ARG A 102 2.45 -0.10 23.16
N ASN A 103 3.76 0.03 23.13
CA ASN A 103 4.62 -0.02 24.30
C ASN A 103 5.16 1.40 24.50
N GLU A 104 4.70 2.10 25.56
CA GLU A 104 5.05 3.50 25.79
C GLU A 104 6.52 3.68 26.16
N ASP A 105 7.08 2.73 26.91
CA ASP A 105 8.48 2.78 27.36
C ASP A 105 9.46 2.44 26.23
N ALA A 106 9.03 1.62 25.27
CA ALA A 106 9.84 1.18 24.14
C ALA A 106 8.99 1.11 22.84
N PRO A 107 8.76 2.25 22.16
CA PRO A 107 7.85 2.30 20.99
C PRO A 107 8.19 1.35 19.85
N LEU A 108 9.48 1.03 19.66
CA LEU A 108 9.92 0.06 18.64
C LEU A 108 9.58 -1.39 19.00
N ASP A 109 9.37 -1.68 20.30
CA ASP A 109 8.95 -2.99 20.80
C ASP A 109 7.43 -3.16 20.83
N SER A 110 6.68 -2.15 20.37
CA SER A 110 5.24 -2.23 20.18
C SER A 110 4.89 -3.42 19.28
N THR A 111 3.95 -4.26 19.73
CA THR A 111 3.58 -5.48 19.00
C THR A 111 2.79 -5.14 17.74
N LEU A 112 3.21 -5.67 16.61
CA LEU A 112 2.55 -5.56 15.33
C LEU A 112 1.82 -6.86 14.98
N THR A 113 0.55 -6.77 14.60
CA THR A 113 -0.21 -7.87 14.02
C THR A 113 -1.03 -7.35 12.86
N GLY A 114 -1.22 -8.16 11.82
CA GLY A 114 -2.03 -7.73 10.68
C GLY A 114 -2.11 -8.76 9.58
N ARG A 115 -2.88 -8.40 8.55
CA ARG A 115 -3.04 -9.21 7.33
C ARG A 115 -3.16 -8.29 6.12
N ILE A 116 -2.55 -8.70 5.02
CA ILE A 116 -2.71 -8.09 3.70
C ILE A 116 -3.17 -9.18 2.75
N ASN A 117 -4.26 -8.94 2.02
CA ASN A 117 -4.77 -9.84 0.98
C ASN A 117 -4.70 -9.11 -0.36
N GLY A 118 -4.29 -9.83 -1.39
CA GLY A 118 -4.27 -9.34 -2.76
C GLY A 118 -4.96 -10.31 -3.69
N THR A 119 -5.76 -9.81 -4.61
CA THR A 119 -6.41 -10.58 -5.66
C THR A 119 -6.23 -9.89 -7.00
N SER A 120 -5.97 -10.67 -8.04
CA SER A 120 -5.92 -10.20 -9.43
C SER A 120 -6.49 -11.26 -10.36
N GLU A 121 -7.46 -10.89 -11.19
CA GLU A 121 -8.00 -11.80 -12.21
C GLU A 121 -7.17 -11.78 -13.51
N ALA A 122 -6.33 -10.78 -13.68
CA ALA A 122 -5.41 -10.68 -14.79
C ALA A 122 -4.06 -10.16 -14.27
N ILE A 123 -3.05 -11.02 -14.21
CA ILE A 123 -1.71 -10.71 -13.66
C ILE A 123 -0.98 -9.67 -14.53
N LYS A 124 -1.68 -8.61 -14.94
CA LYS A 124 -1.12 -7.50 -15.76
C LYS A 124 -0.05 -6.70 -15.03
N VAL A 125 -0.03 -6.81 -13.73
CA VAL A 125 0.91 -6.09 -12.86
C VAL A 125 2.30 -6.76 -12.84
N LEU A 126 2.37 -8.07 -13.08
CA LEU A 126 3.63 -8.81 -12.99
C LEU A 126 4.70 -8.31 -13.98
N PRO A 127 4.38 -8.02 -15.24
CA PRO A 127 5.34 -7.41 -16.16
C PRO A 127 5.87 -6.03 -15.72
N LEU A 128 5.20 -5.35 -14.78
CA LEU A 128 5.64 -4.07 -14.24
C LEU A 128 6.75 -4.23 -13.20
N LEU A 129 6.71 -5.36 -12.49
CA LEU A 129 7.63 -5.66 -11.40
C LEU A 129 8.83 -6.46 -11.89
N VAL A 130 8.66 -7.24 -12.96
CA VAL A 130 9.69 -8.14 -13.52
C VAL A 130 9.90 -7.80 -14.99
N PRO A 131 10.96 -7.04 -15.33
CA PRO A 131 11.20 -6.55 -16.70
C PRO A 131 11.37 -7.65 -17.77
N GLU A 132 11.75 -8.87 -17.35
CA GLU A 132 11.95 -10.02 -18.21
C GLU A 132 10.63 -10.65 -18.70
N ILE A 133 9.50 -10.27 -18.07
CA ILE A 133 8.17 -10.76 -18.45
C ILE A 133 7.55 -9.76 -19.43
N ASP A 134 7.28 -10.21 -20.65
CA ASP A 134 6.56 -9.43 -21.66
C ASP A 134 5.06 -9.42 -21.38
N ARG A 135 4.52 -10.58 -21.09
CA ARG A 135 3.10 -10.77 -20.84
C ARG A 135 2.85 -11.77 -19.72
N ALA A 136 1.91 -11.45 -18.87
CA ALA A 136 1.40 -12.37 -17.85
C ALA A 136 -0.13 -12.38 -17.87
N ALA A 137 -0.71 -13.56 -17.78
CA ALA A 137 -2.14 -13.75 -17.62
C ALA A 137 -2.40 -14.83 -16.56
N GLY A 138 -3.60 -14.85 -16.02
CA GLY A 138 -4.01 -15.78 -14.96
C GLY A 138 -4.59 -15.05 -13.76
N ARG A 139 -5.02 -15.82 -12.76
CA ARG A 139 -5.52 -15.32 -11.50
C ARG A 139 -4.44 -15.44 -10.43
N LEU A 140 -4.19 -14.36 -9.70
CA LEU A 140 -3.29 -14.33 -8.56
C LEU A 140 -4.10 -14.07 -7.29
N GLU A 141 -3.87 -14.87 -6.28
CA GLU A 141 -4.34 -14.65 -4.92
C GLU A 141 -3.14 -14.65 -3.99
N GLY A 142 -3.07 -13.70 -3.08
CA GLY A 142 -1.99 -13.61 -2.11
C GLY A 142 -2.51 -13.22 -0.73
N ASN A 143 -1.89 -13.79 0.30
CA ASN A 143 -2.20 -13.50 1.67
C ASN A 143 -0.90 -13.39 2.46
N VAL A 144 -0.71 -12.26 3.13
CA VAL A 144 0.47 -11.96 3.95
C VAL A 144 0.04 -11.62 5.36
N MET A 145 0.56 -12.36 6.32
CA MET A 145 0.42 -12.08 7.74
C MET A 145 1.57 -11.20 8.20
N LEU A 146 1.23 -10.15 8.95
CA LEU A 146 2.19 -9.26 9.61
C LEU A 146 2.28 -9.67 11.08
N GLY A 147 3.49 -9.66 11.61
CA GLY A 147 3.75 -9.99 13.02
C GLY A 147 5.03 -9.33 13.53
N GLY A 148 5.46 -9.74 14.71
CA GLY A 148 6.66 -9.22 15.35
C GLY A 148 6.43 -7.89 16.07
N THR A 149 7.39 -6.98 15.97
CA THR A 149 7.33 -5.64 16.55
C THR A 149 7.50 -4.57 15.47
N VAL A 150 7.21 -3.32 15.82
CA VAL A 150 7.41 -2.17 14.91
C VAL A 150 8.88 -2.05 14.48
N GLY A 151 9.83 -2.31 15.39
CA GLY A 151 11.26 -2.26 15.09
C GLY A 151 11.78 -3.49 14.35
N GLN A 152 11.09 -4.64 14.47
CA GLN A 152 11.46 -5.92 13.83
C GLN A 152 10.20 -6.60 13.28
N PRO A 153 9.60 -6.07 12.20
CA PRO A 153 8.41 -6.66 11.61
C PRO A 153 8.74 -7.99 10.93
N THR A 154 7.82 -8.94 11.05
CA THR A 154 7.89 -10.23 10.36
C THR A 154 6.76 -10.33 9.34
N PHE A 155 7.05 -10.97 8.21
CA PHE A 155 6.10 -11.20 7.13
C PHE A 155 6.07 -12.68 6.82
N ASN A 156 4.89 -13.26 6.82
CA ASN A 156 4.69 -14.66 6.43
C ASN A 156 3.46 -14.73 5.53
N GLY A 157 3.58 -15.39 4.38
CA GLY A 157 2.48 -15.39 3.43
C GLY A 157 2.60 -16.47 2.38
N ASP A 158 1.51 -16.62 1.66
CA ASP A 158 1.35 -17.53 0.53
C ASP A 158 0.80 -16.78 -0.67
N PHE A 159 1.20 -17.24 -1.85
CA PHE A 159 0.71 -16.75 -3.13
C PHE A 159 0.29 -17.94 -3.99
N GLN A 160 -0.87 -17.85 -4.61
CA GLN A 160 -1.39 -18.86 -5.50
C GLN A 160 -1.67 -18.25 -6.87
N VAL A 161 -1.10 -18.87 -7.91
CA VAL A 161 -1.39 -18.54 -9.31
C VAL A 161 -2.20 -19.66 -9.90
N ARG A 162 -3.32 -19.32 -10.55
CA ARG A 162 -4.18 -20.26 -11.29
C ARG A 162 -4.27 -19.83 -12.75
N ASP A 163 -4.31 -20.80 -13.65
CA ASP A 163 -4.44 -20.60 -15.09
C ASP A 163 -3.39 -19.62 -15.64
N GLY A 164 -2.17 -19.70 -15.06
CA GLY A 164 -1.08 -18.78 -15.34
C GLY A 164 -0.44 -19.04 -16.71
N VAL A 165 -0.29 -17.99 -17.52
CA VAL A 165 0.51 -17.97 -18.74
C VAL A 165 1.54 -16.85 -18.59
N LEU A 166 2.82 -17.17 -18.83
CA LEU A 166 3.92 -16.23 -18.83
C LEU A 166 4.61 -16.26 -20.19
N GLU A 167 4.75 -15.10 -20.81
CA GLU A 167 5.57 -14.90 -22.01
C GLU A 167 6.81 -14.11 -21.58
N LEU A 168 7.98 -14.66 -21.87
CA LEU A 168 9.27 -14.03 -21.61
C LEU A 168 9.79 -13.39 -22.91
N TYR A 169 10.55 -12.31 -22.77
CA TYR A 169 11.28 -11.69 -23.88
C TYR A 169 12.36 -12.63 -24.45
#